data_120f7e43dd1af457e04461eecbff326f
#
_entry.id   120f7e43dd1af457e04461eecbff326f
#
_cell.length_a   1.000
_cell.length_b   1.000
_cell.length_c   1.000
_cell.angle_alpha   90.00
_cell.angle_beta   90.00
_cell.angle_gamma   90.00
#
_symmetry.space_group_name_H-M   'P 1'
#
loop_
_entity.id
_entity.type
_entity.pdbx_description
1 polymer ?
#
loop_
_entity_poly.entity_id
_entity_poly.type
_entity_poly.pdbx_seq_one_letter_code
_entity_poly.pdbx_strand_id
1 'polypeptide(L)'
;MSIPSASLDVPTRVRELADGAALVPVWRNGLGGLTFRTDDGRYIKWGPLDDEANMRDEAERMRWARQWISAPEVLEQGQDDSHEWLVTVAIDASSAVDPRWAEQPETAVRAVGAGLRALHDALPVAECPWEWSTQWRISHAADRGTIVPEELLQAPPVDQLVVCHGDACMPNTLLDDEGRPTAFVDLAALGVADRWADIAVASMSTLWNFGTGWEDTLIEAYGVEPDRERLEYYRRLWNET
;
A
#
# COMPACT_ATOMS: atom_id res chain seq x y z
N MET A 1 -12.10 7.75 -0.10
CA MET A 1 -11.15 7.69 -1.23
C MET A 1 -11.94 7.73 -2.53
N SER A 2 -11.53 8.53 -3.51
CA SER A 2 -12.30 8.69 -4.76
C SER A 2 -11.40 9.14 -5.91
N ILE A 3 -11.83 8.86 -7.14
CA ILE A 3 -11.22 9.46 -8.34
C ILE A 3 -11.74 10.91 -8.41
N PRO A 4 -10.87 11.93 -8.41
CA PRO A 4 -11.29 13.33 -8.47
C PRO A 4 -11.96 13.66 -9.80
N SER A 5 -12.86 14.66 -9.78
CA SER A 5 -13.42 15.18 -11.03
C SER A 5 -12.36 15.90 -11.87
N ALA A 6 -12.51 15.90 -13.18
CA ALA A 6 -11.61 16.61 -14.10
C ALA A 6 -11.53 18.15 -13.87
N SER A 7 -12.45 18.70 -13.06
CA SER A 7 -12.50 20.14 -12.71
C SER A 7 -11.73 20.49 -11.43
N LEU A 8 -10.87 19.57 -10.91
CA LEU A 8 -10.05 19.84 -9.74
C LEU A 8 -9.06 20.98 -10.01
N ASP A 9 -8.99 21.96 -9.11
CA ASP A 9 -7.95 22.97 -9.18
C ASP A 9 -6.59 22.32 -8.83
N VAL A 10 -5.68 22.30 -9.80
CA VAL A 10 -4.35 21.70 -9.63
C VAL A 10 -3.51 22.63 -8.78
N PRO A 11 -2.88 22.16 -7.68
CA PRO A 11 -1.99 22.97 -6.87
C PRO A 11 -0.81 23.55 -7.68
N THR A 12 -0.37 24.76 -7.34
CA THR A 12 0.74 25.42 -8.05
C THR A 12 2.00 24.57 -8.05
N ARG A 13 2.34 23.96 -6.90
CA ARG A 13 3.51 23.09 -6.77
C ARG A 13 3.44 21.88 -7.70
N VAL A 14 2.25 21.28 -7.87
CA VAL A 14 2.07 20.15 -8.81
C VAL A 14 2.31 20.59 -10.26
N ARG A 15 1.88 21.80 -10.66
CA ARG A 15 2.16 22.33 -12.00
C ARG A 15 3.66 22.56 -12.23
N GLU A 16 4.37 23.07 -11.21
CA GLU A 16 5.82 23.24 -11.26
C GLU A 16 6.54 21.88 -11.42
N LEU A 17 6.15 20.88 -10.64
CA LEU A 17 6.70 19.52 -10.71
C LEU A 17 6.39 18.82 -12.05
N ALA A 18 5.26 19.14 -12.66
CA ALA A 18 4.90 18.60 -13.97
C ALA A 18 5.79 19.16 -15.10
N ASP A 19 6.41 20.34 -14.93
CA ASP A 19 7.31 20.97 -15.88
C ASP A 19 6.74 21.02 -17.32
N GLY A 20 5.46 21.40 -17.42
CA GLY A 20 4.74 21.54 -18.70
C GLY A 20 4.05 20.26 -19.18
N ALA A 21 4.25 19.11 -18.54
CA ALA A 21 3.51 17.88 -18.87
C ALA A 21 2.01 18.01 -18.54
N ALA A 22 1.16 17.37 -19.34
CA ALA A 22 -0.27 17.33 -19.08
C ALA A 22 -0.57 16.46 -17.84
N LEU A 23 -1.47 16.94 -16.98
CA LEU A 23 -1.83 16.34 -15.71
C LEU A 23 -3.23 15.74 -15.75
N VAL A 24 -3.36 14.50 -15.32
CA VAL A 24 -4.64 13.83 -15.08
C VAL A 24 -4.72 13.46 -13.60
N PRO A 25 -5.70 14.00 -12.83
CA PRO A 25 -5.90 13.57 -11.45
C PRO A 25 -6.42 12.12 -11.44
N VAL A 26 -5.75 11.25 -10.69
CA VAL A 26 -6.08 9.82 -10.66
C VAL A 26 -6.58 9.34 -9.31
N TRP A 27 -6.21 10.04 -8.22
CA TRP A 27 -6.58 9.62 -6.89
C TRP A 27 -6.67 10.77 -5.89
N ARG A 28 -7.60 10.63 -4.93
CA ARG A 28 -7.67 11.49 -3.75
C ARG A 28 -7.81 10.60 -2.51
N ASN A 29 -6.88 10.74 -1.55
CA ASN A 29 -6.94 10.02 -0.28
C ASN A 29 -7.87 10.70 0.74
N GLY A 30 -8.07 10.04 1.90
CA GLY A 30 -8.94 10.52 2.97
C GLY A 30 -8.41 11.78 3.69
N LEU A 31 -7.11 12.04 3.63
CA LEU A 31 -6.41 13.16 4.27
C LEU A 31 -6.32 14.40 3.36
N GLY A 32 -6.91 14.32 2.16
CA GLY A 32 -6.92 15.41 1.19
C GLY A 32 -5.73 15.41 0.20
N GLY A 33 -4.84 14.43 0.30
CA GLY A 33 -3.75 14.23 -0.64
C GLY A 33 -4.26 13.86 -2.03
N LEU A 34 -3.55 14.30 -3.06
CA LEU A 34 -3.88 14.15 -4.47
C LEU A 34 -2.75 13.42 -5.19
N THR A 35 -3.13 12.54 -6.12
CA THR A 35 -2.19 11.90 -7.04
C THR A 35 -2.56 12.25 -8.47
N PHE A 36 -1.58 12.67 -9.24
CA PHE A 36 -1.70 13.00 -10.66
C PHE A 36 -0.80 12.08 -11.48
N ARG A 37 -1.30 11.68 -12.65
CA ARG A 37 -0.48 11.06 -13.69
C ARG A 37 -0.13 12.13 -14.72
N THR A 38 1.11 12.13 -15.17
CA THR A 38 1.58 12.96 -16.27
C THR A 38 1.60 12.20 -17.58
N ASP A 39 1.50 12.89 -18.71
CA ASP A 39 1.57 12.30 -20.06
C ASP A 39 3.00 11.87 -20.46
N ASP A 40 4.01 12.35 -19.75
CA ASP A 40 5.41 11.94 -19.91
C ASP A 40 5.81 10.72 -19.04
N GLY A 41 4.83 10.05 -18.41
CA GLY A 41 5.05 8.78 -17.69
C GLY A 41 5.54 8.94 -16.25
N ARG A 42 5.08 9.96 -15.53
CA ARG A 42 5.34 10.13 -14.10
C ARG A 42 4.05 10.12 -13.28
N TYR A 43 4.19 9.89 -11.97
CA TYR A 43 3.16 10.17 -10.98
C TYR A 43 3.65 11.25 -10.02
N ILE A 44 2.76 12.15 -9.64
CA ILE A 44 2.99 13.21 -8.66
C ILE A 44 1.97 13.06 -7.55
N LYS A 45 2.41 12.63 -6.36
CA LYS A 45 1.65 12.72 -5.12
C LYS A 45 1.91 14.09 -4.49
N TRP A 46 0.87 14.72 -3.96
CA TRP A 46 0.93 16.00 -3.25
C TRP A 46 -0.15 16.03 -2.18
N GLY A 47 0.17 16.50 -1.00
CA GLY A 47 -0.80 16.57 0.09
C GLY A 47 -0.31 17.39 1.28
N PRO A 48 -1.18 17.61 2.28
CA PRO A 48 -0.78 18.23 3.52
C PRO A 48 0.30 17.39 4.21
N LEU A 49 1.16 18.06 5.00
CA LEU A 49 2.06 17.36 5.91
C LEU A 49 1.23 16.50 6.88
N ASP A 50 1.54 15.23 6.93
CA ASP A 50 0.86 14.26 7.77
C ASP A 50 1.87 13.24 8.33
N ASP A 51 1.81 12.97 9.62
CA ASP A 51 2.72 12.03 10.28
C ASP A 51 2.37 10.57 9.98
N GLU A 52 1.16 10.30 9.46
CA GLU A 52 0.68 8.94 9.19
C GLU A 52 0.92 8.51 7.73
N ALA A 53 0.82 9.44 6.78
CA ALA A 53 0.97 9.18 5.34
C ALA A 53 2.16 9.94 4.76
N ASN A 54 3.31 9.85 5.42
CA ASN A 54 4.51 10.64 5.14
C ASN A 54 5.17 10.21 3.83
N MET A 55 5.21 11.13 2.85
CA MET A 55 5.80 10.86 1.52
C MET A 55 7.33 10.72 1.56
N ARG A 56 7.98 11.25 2.58
CA ARG A 56 9.41 11.04 2.81
C ARG A 56 9.68 9.57 3.17
N ASP A 57 8.91 9.02 4.10
CA ASP A 57 9.02 7.64 4.53
C ASP A 57 8.70 6.70 3.36
N GLU A 58 7.68 7.01 2.56
CA GLU A 58 7.37 6.26 1.35
C GLU A 58 8.55 6.25 0.38
N ALA A 59 9.16 7.41 0.14
CA ALA A 59 10.31 7.51 -0.75
C ALA A 59 11.53 6.71 -0.24
N GLU A 60 11.81 6.74 1.06
CA GLU A 60 12.92 5.99 1.67
C GLU A 60 12.70 4.48 1.54
N ARG A 61 11.52 3.99 1.92
CA ARG A 61 11.15 2.57 1.86
C ARG A 61 11.11 2.07 0.41
N MET A 62 10.59 2.87 -0.51
CA MET A 62 10.57 2.55 -1.93
C MET A 62 11.98 2.41 -2.52
N ARG A 63 12.90 3.34 -2.20
CA ARG A 63 14.32 3.25 -2.63
C ARG A 63 15.00 2.02 -2.07
N TRP A 64 14.72 1.65 -0.82
CA TRP A 64 15.25 0.44 -0.20
C TRP A 64 14.67 -0.81 -0.86
N ALA A 65 13.36 -0.93 -0.98
CA ALA A 65 12.68 -2.11 -1.51
C ALA A 65 13.06 -2.42 -2.97
N ARG A 66 13.34 -1.38 -3.78
CA ARG A 66 13.75 -1.53 -5.18
C ARG A 66 15.03 -2.33 -5.41
N GLN A 67 15.78 -2.62 -4.39
CA GLN A 67 16.97 -3.49 -4.49
C GLN A 67 16.57 -4.96 -4.71
N TRP A 68 15.35 -5.34 -4.37
CA TRP A 68 14.86 -6.73 -4.41
C TRP A 68 13.55 -6.92 -5.17
N ILE A 69 12.71 -5.90 -5.21
CA ILE A 69 11.39 -5.95 -5.87
C ILE A 69 11.21 -4.80 -6.86
N SER A 70 10.26 -4.94 -7.77
CA SER A 70 9.83 -3.85 -8.62
C SER A 70 8.92 -2.89 -7.84
N ALA A 71 9.32 -1.63 -7.78
CA ALA A 71 8.55 -0.51 -7.24
C ALA A 71 8.92 0.77 -8.02
N PRO A 72 8.11 1.83 -7.99
CA PRO A 72 8.38 3.05 -8.76
C PRO A 72 9.73 3.67 -8.41
N GLU A 73 10.41 4.22 -9.41
CA GLU A 73 11.61 5.01 -9.18
C GLU A 73 11.23 6.39 -8.64
N VAL A 74 11.85 6.76 -7.52
CA VAL A 74 11.66 8.08 -6.93
C VAL A 74 12.54 9.08 -7.64
N LEU A 75 11.94 10.05 -8.32
CA LEU A 75 12.62 11.13 -9.02
C LEU A 75 12.85 12.33 -8.12
N GLU A 76 11.83 12.74 -7.37
CA GLU A 76 11.88 13.86 -6.46
C GLU A 76 11.01 13.59 -5.23
N GLN A 77 11.44 14.07 -4.08
CA GLN A 77 10.66 14.15 -2.85
C GLN A 77 11.01 15.44 -2.14
N GLY A 78 10.02 16.13 -1.60
CA GLY A 78 10.23 17.34 -0.85
C GLY A 78 9.01 17.76 -0.05
N GLN A 79 9.19 18.83 0.72
CA GLN A 79 8.14 19.46 1.52
C GLN A 79 8.35 20.94 1.64
N ASP A 80 7.27 21.68 1.91
CA ASP A 80 7.28 23.07 2.38
C ASP A 80 6.68 23.14 3.81
N ASP A 81 6.30 24.32 4.26
CA ASP A 81 5.77 24.53 5.61
C ASP A 81 4.41 23.83 5.87
N SER A 82 3.71 23.40 4.82
CA SER A 82 2.33 22.92 4.91
C SER A 82 2.01 21.66 4.08
N HIS A 83 2.84 21.37 3.09
CA HIS A 83 2.61 20.27 2.15
C HIS A 83 3.90 19.51 1.84
N GLU A 84 3.73 18.29 1.41
CA GLU A 84 4.79 17.43 0.90
C GLU A 84 4.43 16.88 -0.48
N TRP A 85 5.44 16.40 -1.22
CA TRP A 85 5.27 15.80 -2.53
C TRP A 85 6.25 14.68 -2.78
N LEU A 86 5.83 13.79 -3.68
CA LEU A 86 6.62 12.68 -4.17
C LEU A 86 6.38 12.52 -5.67
N VAL A 87 7.47 12.53 -6.45
CA VAL A 87 7.43 12.30 -7.90
C VAL A 87 8.10 10.98 -8.21
N THR A 88 7.40 10.11 -8.94
CA THR A 88 7.89 8.79 -9.30
C THR A 88 7.71 8.50 -10.79
N VAL A 89 8.51 7.59 -11.32
CA VAL A 89 8.33 7.03 -12.67
C VAL A 89 7.13 6.10 -12.67
N ALA A 90 6.26 6.22 -13.66
CA ALA A 90 5.15 5.29 -13.86
C ALA A 90 5.68 3.91 -14.27
N ILE A 91 5.11 2.86 -13.69
CA ILE A 91 5.33 1.49 -14.13
C ILE A 91 4.29 1.16 -15.20
N ASP A 92 4.70 0.47 -16.27
CA ASP A 92 3.81 0.00 -17.32
C ASP A 92 3.01 -1.23 -16.83
N ALA A 93 2.06 -0.95 -15.98
CA ALA A 93 1.18 -1.93 -15.35
C ALA A 93 -0.06 -1.23 -14.80
N SER A 94 -1.08 -1.97 -14.46
CA SER A 94 -2.32 -1.43 -13.88
C SER A 94 -2.58 -1.98 -12.50
N SER A 95 -3.26 -1.20 -11.67
CA SER A 95 -3.72 -1.65 -10.36
C SER A 95 -4.57 -2.91 -10.46
N ALA A 96 -4.46 -3.82 -9.50
CA ALA A 96 -5.30 -5.02 -9.42
C ALA A 96 -6.81 -4.72 -9.31
N VAL A 97 -7.19 -3.46 -9.11
CA VAL A 97 -8.60 -3.00 -9.10
C VAL A 97 -8.96 -2.19 -10.35
N ASP A 98 -8.11 -2.18 -11.38
CA ASP A 98 -8.45 -1.60 -12.69
C ASP A 98 -9.75 -2.22 -13.21
N PRO A 99 -10.64 -1.46 -13.89
CA PRO A 99 -11.92 -1.96 -14.41
C PRO A 99 -11.83 -3.26 -15.22
N ARG A 100 -10.74 -3.50 -15.93
CA ARG A 100 -10.52 -4.75 -16.66
C ARG A 100 -10.44 -5.98 -15.76
N TRP A 101 -9.94 -5.81 -14.53
CA TRP A 101 -9.85 -6.89 -13.54
C TRP A 101 -11.15 -7.07 -12.76
N ALA A 102 -12.01 -6.06 -12.70
CA ALA A 102 -13.34 -6.19 -12.12
C ALA A 102 -14.20 -7.25 -12.84
N GLU A 103 -13.93 -7.50 -14.12
CA GLU A 103 -14.57 -8.56 -14.91
C GLU A 103 -13.86 -9.92 -14.72
N GLN A 104 -12.67 -9.95 -14.11
CA GLN A 104 -11.85 -11.12 -13.87
C GLN A 104 -11.33 -11.18 -12.43
N PRO A 105 -12.22 -11.12 -11.41
CA PRO A 105 -11.80 -10.96 -10.01
C PRO A 105 -10.93 -12.10 -9.51
N GLU A 106 -11.14 -13.33 -9.96
CA GLU A 106 -10.30 -14.47 -9.57
C GLU A 106 -8.84 -14.27 -10.02
N THR A 107 -8.61 -13.78 -11.23
CA THR A 107 -7.26 -13.48 -11.74
C THR A 107 -6.57 -12.45 -10.86
N ALA A 108 -7.24 -11.33 -10.56
CA ALA A 108 -6.69 -10.27 -9.73
C ALA A 108 -6.41 -10.74 -8.30
N VAL A 109 -7.33 -11.46 -7.67
CA VAL A 109 -7.18 -11.96 -6.30
C VAL A 109 -6.03 -12.94 -6.19
N ARG A 110 -5.93 -13.90 -7.13
CA ARG A 110 -4.81 -14.85 -7.17
C ARG A 110 -3.48 -14.13 -7.41
N ALA A 111 -3.46 -13.13 -8.27
CA ALA A 111 -2.26 -12.35 -8.54
C ALA A 111 -1.80 -11.57 -7.29
N VAL A 112 -2.72 -10.95 -6.55
CA VAL A 112 -2.39 -10.25 -5.29
C VAL A 112 -1.85 -11.22 -4.26
N GLY A 113 -2.48 -12.38 -4.04
CA GLY A 113 -1.99 -13.40 -3.11
C GLY A 113 -0.58 -13.89 -3.47
N ALA A 114 -0.36 -14.27 -4.74
CA ALA A 114 0.95 -14.72 -5.22
C ALA A 114 2.00 -13.60 -5.19
N GLY A 115 1.61 -12.36 -5.55
CA GLY A 115 2.47 -11.19 -5.48
C GLY A 115 2.92 -10.87 -4.07
N LEU A 116 2.00 -10.89 -3.11
CA LEU A 116 2.30 -10.67 -1.69
C LEU A 116 3.26 -11.73 -1.16
N ARG A 117 3.08 -12.99 -1.55
CA ARG A 117 4.02 -14.06 -1.22
C ARG A 117 5.42 -13.77 -1.80
N ALA A 118 5.49 -13.37 -3.05
CA ALA A 118 6.75 -13.06 -3.71
C ALA A 118 7.46 -11.84 -3.06
N LEU A 119 6.72 -10.82 -2.64
CA LEU A 119 7.25 -9.69 -1.88
C LEU A 119 7.89 -10.16 -0.56
N HIS A 120 7.16 -10.95 0.23
CA HIS A 120 7.63 -11.46 1.52
C HIS A 120 8.85 -12.38 1.38
N ASP A 121 8.93 -13.16 0.32
CA ASP A 121 10.08 -14.04 0.06
C ASP A 121 11.31 -13.28 -0.45
N ALA A 122 11.12 -12.14 -1.12
CA ALA A 122 12.20 -11.37 -1.72
C ALA A 122 12.87 -10.40 -0.73
N LEU A 123 12.10 -9.80 0.18
CA LEU A 123 12.61 -8.73 1.05
C LEU A 123 13.34 -9.31 2.28
N PRO A 124 14.63 -8.96 2.52
CA PRO A 124 15.42 -9.53 3.61
C PRO A 124 15.05 -8.91 4.97
N VAL A 125 14.43 -9.70 5.84
CA VAL A 125 14.04 -9.28 7.20
C VAL A 125 15.23 -8.72 8.00
N ALA A 126 16.41 -9.33 7.89
CA ALA A 126 17.59 -8.91 8.65
C ALA A 126 18.15 -7.55 8.21
N GLU A 127 17.80 -7.07 7.03
CA GLU A 127 18.29 -5.82 6.45
C GLU A 127 17.25 -4.70 6.48
N CYS A 128 16.00 -5.02 6.82
CA CYS A 128 14.93 -4.03 6.90
C CYS A 128 15.07 -3.19 8.17
N PRO A 129 15.25 -1.87 8.06
CA PRO A 129 15.44 -1.02 9.23
C PRO A 129 14.14 -0.59 9.91
N TRP A 130 12.98 -0.90 9.32
CA TRP A 130 11.67 -0.46 9.81
C TRP A 130 10.91 -1.60 10.48
N GLU A 131 10.16 -1.24 11.49
CA GLU A 131 9.29 -2.13 12.24
C GLU A 131 7.82 -1.82 11.91
N TRP A 132 7.00 -2.88 11.75
CA TRP A 132 5.55 -2.81 11.59
C TRP A 132 4.85 -3.80 12.52
N SER A 133 5.55 -4.18 13.63
CA SER A 133 5.04 -5.16 14.59
C SER A 133 3.77 -4.67 15.28
N THR A 134 3.00 -5.59 15.83
CA THR A 134 1.84 -5.29 16.66
C THR A 134 2.20 -4.31 17.79
N GLN A 135 3.31 -4.53 18.48
CA GLN A 135 3.76 -3.68 19.56
C GLN A 135 4.05 -2.25 19.09
N TRP A 136 4.75 -2.12 17.97
CA TRP A 136 5.05 -0.82 17.37
C TRP A 136 3.75 -0.08 16.99
N ARG A 137 2.82 -0.77 16.30
CA ARG A 137 1.54 -0.20 15.87
C ARG A 137 0.70 0.29 17.05
N ILE A 138 0.58 -0.52 18.11
CA ILE A 138 -0.15 -0.16 19.32
C ILE A 138 0.47 1.06 19.99
N SER A 139 1.80 1.08 20.17
CA SER A 139 2.50 2.24 20.76
C SER A 139 2.29 3.49 19.93
N HIS A 140 2.45 3.39 18.63
CA HIS A 140 2.30 4.51 17.72
C HIS A 140 0.86 5.06 17.67
N ALA A 141 -0.15 4.20 17.72
CA ALA A 141 -1.55 4.60 17.84
C ALA A 141 -1.82 5.31 19.18
N ALA A 142 -1.27 4.81 20.29
CA ALA A 142 -1.40 5.43 21.60
C ALA A 142 -0.72 6.82 21.67
N ASP A 143 0.44 6.99 21.04
CA ASP A 143 1.14 8.28 20.94
C ASP A 143 0.31 9.33 20.19
N ARG A 144 -0.54 8.91 19.24
CA ARG A 144 -1.51 9.75 18.54
C ARG A 144 -2.84 9.94 19.29
N GLY A 145 -2.95 9.39 20.50
CA GLY A 145 -4.15 9.51 21.36
C GLY A 145 -5.25 8.51 21.01
N THR A 146 -4.99 7.49 20.20
CA THR A 146 -5.93 6.41 19.93
C THR A 146 -6.02 5.47 21.13
N ILE A 147 -7.24 5.17 21.59
CA ILE A 147 -7.47 4.19 22.66
C ILE A 147 -7.55 2.80 22.01
N VAL A 148 -6.49 2.03 22.15
CA VAL A 148 -6.44 0.66 21.63
C VAL A 148 -7.20 -0.30 22.58
N PRO A 149 -8.13 -1.14 22.08
CA PRO A 149 -8.83 -2.12 22.88
C PRO A 149 -7.89 -3.10 23.61
N GLU A 150 -8.21 -3.46 24.86
CA GLU A 150 -7.37 -4.31 25.71
C GLU A 150 -7.10 -5.68 25.07
N GLU A 151 -8.06 -6.23 24.32
CA GLU A 151 -7.94 -7.51 23.63
C GLU A 151 -6.82 -7.50 22.58
N LEU A 152 -6.49 -6.34 21.98
CA LEU A 152 -5.41 -6.21 21.00
C LEU A 152 -4.01 -6.15 21.64
N LEU A 153 -3.93 -5.95 22.98
CA LEU A 153 -2.66 -6.01 23.70
C LEU A 153 -2.10 -7.44 23.81
N GLN A 154 -2.92 -8.45 23.51
CA GLN A 154 -2.56 -9.87 23.57
C GLN A 154 -2.48 -10.43 22.14
N ALA A 155 -1.39 -10.12 21.45
CA ALA A 155 -1.18 -10.64 20.10
C ALA A 155 -0.99 -12.17 20.11
N PRO A 156 -1.48 -12.90 19.09
CA PRO A 156 -1.11 -14.27 18.88
C PRO A 156 0.42 -14.38 18.69
N PRO A 157 1.04 -15.53 19.03
CA PRO A 157 2.45 -15.76 18.75
C PRO A 157 2.75 -15.52 17.26
N VAL A 158 3.90 -14.93 16.97
CA VAL A 158 4.34 -14.70 15.57
C VAL A 158 4.42 -16.04 14.85
N ASP A 159 3.77 -16.11 13.68
CA ASP A 159 3.84 -17.27 12.79
C ASP A 159 5.13 -17.23 11.97
N GLN A 160 5.28 -16.18 11.15
CA GLN A 160 6.48 -15.94 10.36
C GLN A 160 6.75 -14.44 10.23
N LEU A 161 7.96 -14.02 10.63
CA LEU A 161 8.42 -12.67 10.35
C LEU A 161 8.76 -12.52 8.88
N VAL A 162 8.25 -11.44 8.29
CA VAL A 162 8.52 -11.01 6.91
C VAL A 162 8.69 -9.49 6.91
N VAL A 163 9.15 -8.94 5.81
CA VAL A 163 8.98 -7.51 5.56
C VAL A 163 7.62 -7.33 4.92
N CYS A 164 6.65 -6.85 5.70
CA CYS A 164 5.31 -6.54 5.24
C CYS A 164 5.30 -5.30 4.34
N HIS A 165 4.34 -5.26 3.41
CA HIS A 165 3.95 -4.06 2.67
C HIS A 165 3.43 -2.98 3.63
N GLY A 166 2.70 -3.40 4.66
CA GLY A 166 2.08 -2.57 5.68
C GLY A 166 0.71 -2.02 5.27
N ASP A 167 0.46 -1.80 3.99
CA ASP A 167 -0.86 -1.54 3.40
C ASP A 167 -1.07 -2.43 2.17
N ALA A 168 -1.20 -3.75 2.39
CA ALA A 168 -1.35 -4.73 1.33
C ALA A 168 -2.74 -4.74 0.69
N CYS A 169 -3.35 -3.55 0.52
CA CYS A 169 -4.61 -3.39 -0.19
C CYS A 169 -4.46 -3.76 -1.67
N MET A 170 -5.52 -4.32 -2.26
CA MET A 170 -5.50 -4.74 -3.67
C MET A 170 -5.07 -3.64 -4.65
N PRO A 171 -5.47 -2.35 -4.48
CA PRO A 171 -5.01 -1.27 -5.35
C PRO A 171 -3.50 -1.11 -5.43
N ASN A 172 -2.77 -1.54 -4.40
CA ASN A 172 -1.33 -1.33 -4.24
C ASN A 172 -0.46 -2.41 -4.91
N THR A 173 -1.08 -3.44 -5.49
CA THR A 173 -0.42 -4.42 -6.35
C THR A 173 -0.70 -4.08 -7.81
N LEU A 174 0.35 -3.95 -8.61
CA LEU A 174 0.25 -3.70 -10.04
C LEU A 174 0.38 -5.00 -10.84
N LEU A 175 -0.49 -5.16 -11.83
CA LEU A 175 -0.54 -6.32 -12.72
C LEU A 175 -0.17 -5.93 -14.14
N ASP A 176 0.56 -6.80 -14.84
CA ASP A 176 0.80 -6.69 -16.27
C ASP A 176 -0.46 -7.05 -17.09
N ASP A 177 -0.35 -6.99 -18.41
CA ASP A 177 -1.48 -7.25 -19.31
C ASP A 177 -1.96 -8.72 -19.27
N GLU A 178 -1.13 -9.64 -18.80
CA GLU A 178 -1.47 -11.06 -18.59
C GLU A 178 -2.03 -11.34 -17.19
N GLY A 179 -2.17 -10.32 -16.32
CA GLY A 179 -2.68 -10.45 -14.96
C GLY A 179 -1.67 -11.00 -13.95
N ARG A 180 -0.37 -10.90 -14.23
CA ARG A 180 0.69 -11.32 -13.31
C ARG A 180 1.09 -10.15 -12.42
N PRO A 181 1.35 -10.38 -11.11
CA PRO A 181 1.84 -9.33 -10.23
C PRO A 181 3.24 -8.89 -10.69
N THR A 182 3.43 -7.59 -10.85
CA THR A 182 4.69 -7.07 -11.42
C THR A 182 5.35 -6.01 -10.56
N ALA A 183 4.60 -5.25 -9.77
CA ALA A 183 5.15 -4.23 -8.90
C ALA A 183 4.22 -3.88 -7.73
N PHE A 184 4.77 -3.14 -6.75
CA PHE A 184 4.05 -2.63 -5.60
C PHE A 184 4.22 -1.13 -5.49
N VAL A 185 3.17 -0.45 -5.03
CA VAL A 185 3.12 1.00 -4.79
C VAL A 185 2.63 1.28 -3.36
N ASP A 186 2.80 2.51 -2.89
CA ASP A 186 2.30 2.93 -1.57
C ASP A 186 2.98 2.19 -0.39
N LEU A 187 4.32 2.20 -0.39
CA LEU A 187 5.15 1.47 0.56
C LEU A 187 5.43 2.26 1.86
N ALA A 188 4.65 3.30 2.18
CA ALA A 188 4.88 4.15 3.34
C ALA A 188 4.86 3.42 4.70
N ALA A 189 4.20 2.27 4.78
CA ALA A 189 4.08 1.44 5.97
C ALA A 189 4.94 0.17 5.95
N LEU A 190 5.83 0.03 4.94
CA LEU A 190 6.69 -1.15 4.82
C LEU A 190 7.57 -1.34 6.07
N GLY A 191 7.58 -2.56 6.62
CA GLY A 191 8.36 -2.87 7.82
C GLY A 191 8.20 -4.32 8.27
N VAL A 192 9.05 -4.74 9.22
CA VAL A 192 9.06 -6.12 9.72
C VAL A 192 7.86 -6.39 10.62
N ALA A 193 7.07 -7.41 10.27
CA ALA A 193 5.95 -7.90 11.06
C ALA A 193 5.67 -9.40 10.81
N ASP A 194 4.63 -9.92 11.47
CA ASP A 194 4.04 -11.20 11.11
C ASP A 194 3.35 -11.11 9.74
N ARG A 195 3.56 -12.10 8.86
CA ARG A 195 2.95 -12.15 7.53
C ARG A 195 1.43 -11.99 7.53
N TRP A 196 0.76 -12.35 8.63
CA TRP A 196 -0.69 -12.21 8.78
C TRP A 196 -1.14 -10.75 8.88
N ALA A 197 -0.26 -9.82 9.20
CA ALA A 197 -0.57 -8.39 9.16
C ALA A 197 -0.97 -7.96 7.74
N ASP A 198 -0.24 -8.39 6.72
CA ASP A 198 -0.55 -8.09 5.32
C ASP A 198 -1.67 -8.99 4.76
N ILE A 199 -1.64 -10.30 5.05
CA ILE A 199 -2.68 -11.23 4.57
C ILE A 199 -4.07 -10.79 5.04
N ALA A 200 -4.19 -10.31 6.28
CA ALA A 200 -5.44 -9.81 6.81
C ALA A 200 -5.96 -8.57 6.04
N VAL A 201 -5.08 -7.60 5.77
CA VAL A 201 -5.43 -6.39 5.00
C VAL A 201 -5.80 -6.74 3.57
N ALA A 202 -4.99 -7.56 2.90
CA ALA A 202 -5.27 -8.00 1.54
C ALA A 202 -6.63 -8.73 1.46
N SER A 203 -6.95 -9.58 2.46
CA SER A 203 -8.23 -10.30 2.50
C SER A 203 -9.44 -9.38 2.72
N MET A 204 -9.34 -8.34 3.57
CA MET A 204 -10.38 -7.31 3.69
C MET A 204 -10.54 -6.54 2.37
N SER A 205 -9.43 -6.25 1.72
CA SER A 205 -9.44 -5.50 0.46
C SER A 205 -10.11 -6.26 -0.68
N THR A 206 -10.13 -7.60 -0.67
CA THR A 206 -10.93 -8.37 -1.63
C THR A 206 -12.42 -8.08 -1.47
N LEU A 207 -12.91 -8.03 -0.22
CA LEU A 207 -14.31 -7.71 0.08
C LEU A 207 -14.68 -6.30 -0.40
N TRP A 208 -13.82 -5.31 -0.16
CA TRP A 208 -14.07 -3.92 -0.53
C TRP A 208 -14.13 -3.69 -2.05
N ASN A 209 -13.36 -4.46 -2.81
CA ASN A 209 -13.22 -4.24 -4.26
C ASN A 209 -14.02 -5.23 -5.11
N PHE A 210 -14.19 -6.47 -4.66
CA PHE A 210 -14.84 -7.54 -5.46
C PHE A 210 -16.02 -8.22 -4.76
N GLY A 211 -16.34 -7.82 -3.52
CA GLY A 211 -17.41 -8.44 -2.74
C GLY A 211 -16.97 -9.72 -2.01
N THR A 212 -17.93 -10.49 -1.53
CA THR A 212 -17.69 -11.68 -0.69
C THR A 212 -17.20 -12.89 -1.49
N GLY A 213 -16.48 -13.80 -0.81
CA GLY A 213 -16.14 -15.14 -1.34
C GLY A 213 -14.71 -15.26 -1.89
N TRP A 214 -13.90 -14.21 -1.82
CA TRP A 214 -12.54 -14.21 -2.38
C TRP A 214 -11.42 -14.42 -1.37
N GLU A 215 -11.72 -14.40 -0.08
CA GLU A 215 -10.73 -14.53 0.98
C GLU A 215 -9.91 -15.82 0.88
N ASP A 216 -10.59 -16.97 0.76
CA ASP A 216 -9.90 -18.26 0.68
C ASP A 216 -9.06 -18.38 -0.60
N THR A 217 -9.53 -17.81 -1.72
CA THR A 217 -8.77 -17.76 -2.97
C THR A 217 -7.47 -16.96 -2.83
N LEU A 218 -7.50 -15.83 -2.11
CA LEU A 218 -6.31 -15.03 -1.84
C LEU A 218 -5.32 -15.79 -0.96
N ILE A 219 -5.79 -16.41 0.15
CA ILE A 219 -4.95 -17.13 1.10
C ILE A 219 -4.34 -18.38 0.44
N GLU A 220 -5.11 -19.12 -0.37
CA GLU A 220 -4.62 -20.23 -1.18
C GLU A 220 -3.51 -19.76 -2.14
N ALA A 221 -3.73 -18.66 -2.85
CA ALA A 221 -2.74 -18.10 -3.79
C ALA A 221 -1.48 -17.59 -3.10
N TYR A 222 -1.60 -17.08 -1.88
CA TYR A 222 -0.44 -16.77 -1.02
C TYR A 222 0.31 -18.05 -0.59
N GLY A 223 -0.37 -19.19 -0.48
CA GLY A 223 0.23 -20.50 -0.19
C GLY A 223 0.36 -20.82 1.30
N VAL A 224 -0.66 -20.50 2.09
CA VAL A 224 -0.78 -20.91 3.51
C VAL A 224 -2.17 -21.46 3.81
N GLU A 225 -2.26 -22.25 4.86
CA GLU A 225 -3.56 -22.66 5.40
C GLU A 225 -4.23 -21.49 6.12
N PRO A 226 -5.56 -21.32 5.98
CA PRO A 226 -6.28 -20.25 6.63
C PRO A 226 -6.20 -20.34 8.17
N ASP A 227 -5.72 -19.29 8.81
CA ASP A 227 -5.76 -19.10 10.26
C ASP A 227 -6.77 -17.99 10.60
N ARG A 228 -7.98 -18.41 10.98
CA ARG A 228 -9.09 -17.48 11.22
C ARG A 228 -8.87 -16.60 12.45
N GLU A 229 -8.18 -17.10 13.47
CA GLU A 229 -7.87 -16.34 14.68
C GLU A 229 -6.90 -15.20 14.36
N ARG A 230 -5.82 -15.49 13.63
CA ARG A 230 -4.88 -14.46 13.18
C ARG A 230 -5.51 -13.45 12.23
N LEU A 231 -6.31 -13.91 11.27
CA LEU A 231 -7.03 -13.01 10.36
C LEU A 231 -7.90 -12.02 11.13
N GLU A 232 -8.69 -12.50 12.07
CA GLU A 232 -9.57 -11.63 12.86
C GLU A 232 -8.77 -10.64 13.72
N TYR A 233 -7.71 -11.12 14.38
CA TYR A 233 -6.84 -10.29 15.19
C TYR A 233 -6.21 -9.16 14.37
N TYR A 234 -5.55 -9.47 13.24
CA TYR A 234 -4.85 -8.47 12.42
C TYR A 234 -5.80 -7.53 11.68
N ARG A 235 -7.01 -7.95 11.33
CA ARG A 235 -8.08 -7.09 10.82
C ARG A 235 -8.53 -6.07 11.86
N ARG A 236 -8.73 -6.51 13.09
CA ARG A 236 -9.07 -5.60 14.18
C ARG A 236 -7.93 -4.64 14.46
N LEU A 237 -6.70 -5.14 14.54
CA LEU A 237 -5.53 -4.30 14.72
C LEU A 237 -5.44 -3.21 13.64
N TRP A 238 -5.67 -3.56 12.37
CA TRP A 238 -5.69 -2.62 11.26
C TRP A 238 -6.75 -1.52 11.43
N ASN A 239 -7.94 -1.89 11.86
CA ASN A 239 -9.05 -0.94 12.00
C ASN A 239 -8.93 -0.02 13.23
N GLU A 240 -8.16 -0.44 14.25
CA GLU A 240 -8.09 0.24 15.55
C GLU A 240 -6.75 0.98 15.77
N THR A 241 -5.80 0.84 14.88
CA THR A 241 -4.48 1.48 14.94
C THR A 241 -4.15 2.22 13.65
#